data_73006fca42bd0c565a4b2c5e1dbce5d2
#
_entry.id   73006fca42bd0c565a4b2c5e1dbce5d2
#
_cell.length_a   1.000
_cell.length_b   1.000
_cell.length_c   1.000
_cell.angle_alpha   90.00
_cell.angle_beta   90.00
_cell.angle_gamma   90.00
#
_symmetry.space_group_name_H-M   'P 1'
#
loop_
_entity.id
_entity.type
_entity.pdbx_description
1 polymer ?
#
loop_
_entity_poly.entity_id
_entity_poly.type
_entity_poly.pdbx_seq_one_letter_code
_entity_poly.pdbx_strand_id
1 'polypeptide(L)'
;MGQNGYYPPSYQLTKNIFWEIPSCSGEKIHIFAARRDFYDIKNHLSLILKAMWQTCFFTRSQIPTASIRRFSIIGCCLLLLCMSLTANGKRRERRSVVLIETTAGNIRVALSDDTPMHRNNFLRLVSQGYYDGTLFHRVIENFMIQGGDPKSKGAAPGILLGDGEPGYRIPAEFDLPFLYHWRGALAAARESDEHNPERESSGSQFYIVWGKKQTASDIRKVENMLREKGIKLTSHMIDEYVSRGGTPHLDGQYTVFGEVIEGLEVVGKIQGVKTDKNDRPIEDIKVIRMTVEQLSSKAKRPTRRAR
;
A
#
# COMPACT_ATOMS: atom_id res chain seq x y z
N MET A 1 1.12 1.78 38.34
CA MET A 1 1.96 2.92 37.92
C MET A 1 2.03 2.87 36.41
N GLY A 2 1.28 3.76 35.75
CA GLY A 2 1.10 3.77 34.30
C GLY A 2 2.31 4.36 33.60
N GLN A 3 2.68 3.75 32.48
CA GLN A 3 3.53 4.42 31.48
C GLN A 3 2.63 4.83 30.31
N ASN A 4 2.34 6.12 30.27
CA ASN A 4 1.67 6.76 29.14
C ASN A 4 2.63 6.77 27.92
N GLY A 5 2.32 5.97 26.92
CA GLY A 5 2.93 6.07 25.60
C GLY A 5 2.46 7.34 24.91
N TYR A 6 3.35 8.30 24.74
CA TYR A 6 3.13 9.56 24.05
C TYR A 6 3.00 9.29 22.55
N TYR A 7 1.80 9.43 21.98
CA TYR A 7 1.58 9.53 20.54
C TYR A 7 1.46 11.01 20.16
N PRO A 8 2.18 11.47 19.13
CA PRO A 8 2.00 12.85 18.64
C PRO A 8 0.63 13.01 17.98
N PRO A 9 0.08 14.25 17.98
CA PRO A 9 -1.29 14.51 17.56
C PRO A 9 -1.53 14.22 16.09
N SER A 10 -2.73 13.73 15.82
CA SER A 10 -3.39 13.41 14.56
C SER A 10 -2.91 14.20 13.33
N TYR A 11 -2.28 13.51 12.39
CA TYR A 11 -2.18 13.99 11.01
C TYR A 11 -3.54 13.87 10.34
N GLN A 12 -4.26 14.97 10.24
CA GLN A 12 -5.38 15.08 9.30
C GLN A 12 -4.81 15.05 7.88
N LEU A 13 -5.03 13.95 7.19
CA LEU A 13 -4.64 13.75 5.81
C LEU A 13 -5.61 14.50 4.90
N THR A 14 -5.24 15.73 4.53
CA THR A 14 -5.94 16.52 3.54
C THR A 14 -5.80 15.92 2.14
N LYS A 15 -6.96 15.77 1.51
CA LYS A 15 -7.18 15.37 0.10
C LYS A 15 -6.34 16.22 -0.87
N ASN A 16 -6.11 15.71 -2.08
CA ASN A 16 -5.45 16.31 -3.23
C ASN A 16 -5.32 17.84 -3.19
N ILE A 17 -4.10 18.35 -3.25
CA ILE A 17 -3.84 19.78 -3.13
C ILE A 17 -3.90 20.41 -4.52
N PHE A 18 -4.77 21.40 -4.64
CA PHE A 18 -5.00 22.21 -5.82
C PHE A 18 -4.19 23.51 -5.68
N TRP A 19 -3.42 23.90 -6.67
CA TRP A 19 -2.71 25.16 -6.69
C TRP A 19 -3.12 25.99 -7.91
N GLU A 20 -3.51 27.24 -7.66
CA GLU A 20 -3.66 28.26 -8.68
C GLU A 20 -2.45 29.17 -8.62
N ILE A 21 -1.71 29.30 -9.71
CA ILE A 21 -0.59 30.24 -9.85
C ILE A 21 -1.00 31.30 -10.86
N PRO A 22 -0.96 32.59 -10.50
CA PRO A 22 -1.19 33.66 -11.48
C PRO A 22 -0.07 33.72 -12.51
N SER A 23 -0.42 33.70 -13.79
CA SER A 23 0.54 33.90 -14.87
C SER A 23 0.78 35.42 -15.10
N CYS A 24 1.89 35.75 -15.74
CA CYS A 24 2.20 37.14 -16.14
C CYS A 24 1.22 37.69 -17.19
N SER A 25 0.38 36.87 -17.80
CA SER A 25 -0.68 37.24 -18.76
C SER A 25 -2.07 37.39 -18.14
N GLY A 26 -2.20 37.17 -16.80
CA GLY A 26 -3.49 37.29 -16.11
C GLY A 26 -4.34 36.01 -16.12
N GLU A 27 -3.90 34.93 -16.76
CA GLU A 27 -4.57 33.63 -16.74
C GLU A 27 -4.11 32.77 -15.57
N LYS A 28 -5.01 31.96 -15.02
CA LYS A 28 -4.71 31.03 -13.92
C LYS A 28 -4.20 29.71 -14.46
N ILE A 29 -3.01 29.30 -14.04
CA ILE A 29 -2.43 28.00 -14.36
C ILE A 29 -2.78 27.02 -13.24
N HIS A 30 -3.43 25.90 -13.62
CA HIS A 30 -3.79 24.83 -12.70
C HIS A 30 -2.74 23.71 -12.75
N ILE A 31 -2.12 23.42 -11.60
CA ILE A 31 -1.11 22.35 -11.50
C ILE A 31 -1.65 21.21 -10.64
N PHE A 32 -1.68 20.02 -11.23
CA PHE A 32 -1.98 18.77 -10.54
C PHE A 32 -0.66 18.03 -10.22
N ALA A 33 -0.42 17.71 -8.95
CA ALA A 33 0.70 16.86 -8.57
C ALA A 33 0.20 15.64 -7.80
N ALA A 34 0.73 14.47 -8.16
CA ALA A 34 0.51 13.24 -7.42
C ALA A 34 1.25 13.30 -6.08
N ARG A 35 0.64 12.76 -5.02
CA ARG A 35 1.09 12.83 -3.61
C ARG A 35 2.55 12.39 -3.39
N ARG A 36 3.09 11.50 -4.24
CA ARG A 36 4.45 10.96 -4.11
C ARG A 36 5.57 11.96 -4.44
N ASP A 37 5.29 12.97 -5.27
CA ASP A 37 6.33 13.87 -5.76
C ASP A 37 6.35 15.21 -5.02
N PHE A 38 5.43 15.40 -4.08
CA PHE A 38 5.08 16.73 -3.56
C PHE A 38 6.13 17.34 -2.62
N TYR A 39 6.82 16.53 -1.81
CA TYR A 39 7.79 17.08 -0.83
C TYR A 39 9.05 17.58 -1.52
N ASP A 40 9.51 16.89 -2.56
CA ASP A 40 10.68 17.29 -3.34
C ASP A 40 10.36 18.46 -4.28
N ILE A 41 9.19 18.45 -4.93
CA ILE A 41 8.77 19.53 -5.85
C ILE A 41 8.56 20.85 -5.12
N LYS A 42 7.98 20.86 -3.91
CA LYS A 42 7.73 22.10 -3.14
C LYS A 42 9.02 22.85 -2.80
N ASN A 43 10.05 22.13 -2.41
CA ASN A 43 11.34 22.73 -2.04
C ASN A 43 12.09 23.26 -3.26
N HIS A 44 12.05 22.54 -4.38
CA HIS A 44 12.69 22.98 -5.63
C HIS A 44 11.91 24.08 -6.35
N LEU A 45 10.59 24.03 -6.39
CA LEU A 45 9.75 25.07 -7.02
C LEU A 45 9.87 26.42 -6.27
N SER A 46 9.91 26.39 -4.95
CA SER A 46 10.09 27.60 -4.12
C SER A 46 11.44 28.28 -4.37
N LEU A 47 12.51 27.50 -4.53
CA LEU A 47 13.84 27.99 -4.85
C LEU A 47 13.93 28.57 -6.28
N ILE A 48 13.31 27.88 -7.23
CA ILE A 48 13.29 28.31 -8.65
C ILE A 48 12.45 29.57 -8.81
N LEU A 49 11.28 29.66 -8.18
CA LEU A 49 10.43 30.85 -8.22
C LEU A 49 11.09 32.06 -7.56
N LYS A 50 11.82 31.88 -6.44
CA LYS A 50 12.61 32.96 -5.82
C LYS A 50 13.74 33.42 -6.71
N ALA A 51 14.47 32.51 -7.36
CA ALA A 51 15.55 32.85 -8.29
C ALA A 51 15.00 33.57 -9.53
N MET A 52 13.89 33.15 -10.10
CA MET A 52 13.22 33.83 -11.22
C MET A 52 12.71 35.22 -10.83
N TRP A 53 12.20 35.40 -9.63
CA TRP A 53 11.71 36.70 -9.15
C TRP A 53 12.87 37.69 -8.95
N GLN A 54 13.98 37.23 -8.41
CA GLN A 54 15.20 38.06 -8.25
C GLN A 54 15.79 38.45 -9.61
N THR A 55 15.82 37.56 -10.60
CA THR A 55 16.34 37.88 -11.95
C THR A 55 15.44 38.83 -12.72
N CYS A 56 14.10 38.70 -12.60
CA CYS A 56 13.15 39.63 -13.24
C CYS A 56 13.21 41.07 -12.65
N PHE A 57 13.51 41.20 -11.37
CA PHE A 57 13.54 42.52 -10.71
C PHE A 57 14.85 43.29 -11.02
N PHE A 58 15.96 42.56 -11.25
CA PHE A 58 17.27 43.19 -11.49
C PHE A 58 17.50 43.65 -12.94
N THR A 59 16.74 43.10 -13.93
CA THR A 59 16.98 43.37 -15.34
C THR A 59 16.16 44.51 -15.95
N ARG A 60 15.36 45.22 -15.14
CA ARG A 60 14.43 46.25 -15.67
C ARG A 60 15.06 47.57 -16.06
N SER A 61 16.36 47.79 -15.90
CA SER A 61 16.92 49.10 -16.06
C SER A 61 18.00 49.32 -17.13
N GLN A 62 18.59 48.38 -17.82
CA GLN A 62 19.68 48.70 -18.77
C GLN A 62 20.06 47.62 -19.83
N ILE A 63 19.17 46.89 -20.52
CA ILE A 63 19.62 45.93 -21.55
C ILE A 63 18.81 46.04 -22.84
N PRO A 64 19.49 46.12 -24.03
CA PRO A 64 18.83 46.17 -25.33
C PRO A 64 18.10 44.84 -25.67
N THR A 65 16.91 44.93 -26.27
CA THR A 65 15.92 43.90 -26.47
C THR A 65 16.41 42.64 -27.21
N ALA A 66 17.46 42.72 -28.03
CA ALA A 66 18.01 41.58 -28.75
C ALA A 66 18.82 40.61 -27.90
N SER A 67 19.47 41.10 -26.83
CA SER A 67 20.24 40.25 -25.90
C SER A 67 19.32 39.49 -24.91
N ILE A 68 18.18 40.05 -24.52
CA ILE A 68 17.23 39.43 -23.59
C ILE A 68 16.67 38.11 -24.14
N ARG A 69 16.38 38.03 -25.46
CA ARG A 69 15.88 36.81 -26.09
C ARG A 69 16.89 35.66 -26.05
N ARG A 70 18.19 35.92 -26.25
CA ARG A 70 19.22 34.87 -26.22
C ARG A 70 19.49 34.35 -24.81
N PHE A 71 19.50 35.20 -23.79
CA PHE A 71 19.65 34.78 -22.38
C PHE A 71 18.42 34.03 -21.88
N SER A 72 17.21 34.37 -22.26
CA SER A 72 15.99 33.67 -21.92
C SER A 72 15.95 32.24 -22.48
N ILE A 73 16.40 32.03 -23.71
CA ILE A 73 16.43 30.70 -24.37
C ILE A 73 17.48 29.82 -23.72
N ILE A 74 18.68 30.32 -23.40
CA ILE A 74 19.74 29.57 -22.74
C ILE A 74 19.33 29.20 -21.32
N GLY A 75 18.68 30.11 -20.59
CA GLY A 75 18.12 29.84 -19.25
C GLY A 75 17.03 28.75 -19.25
N CYS A 76 16.12 28.78 -20.24
CA CYS A 76 15.12 27.75 -20.42
C CYS A 76 15.73 26.38 -20.81
N CYS A 77 16.71 26.35 -21.68
CA CYS A 77 17.42 25.13 -22.07
C CYS A 77 18.19 24.51 -20.89
N LEU A 78 18.85 25.32 -20.08
CA LEU A 78 19.53 24.86 -18.85
C LEU A 78 18.54 24.34 -17.80
N LEU A 79 17.37 24.97 -17.64
CA LEU A 79 16.30 24.51 -16.75
C LEU A 79 15.70 23.17 -17.23
N LEU A 80 15.46 23.01 -18.54
CA LEU A 80 14.99 21.76 -19.13
C LEU A 80 16.05 20.66 -19.01
N LEU A 81 17.34 20.98 -19.16
CA LEU A 81 18.43 20.03 -18.96
C LEU A 81 18.57 19.62 -17.50
N CYS A 82 18.45 20.54 -16.53
CA CYS A 82 18.42 20.24 -15.11
C CYS A 82 17.19 19.38 -14.74
N MET A 83 16.01 19.65 -15.27
CA MET A 83 14.81 18.83 -15.06
C MET A 83 14.96 17.41 -15.64
N SER A 84 15.63 17.26 -16.78
CA SER A 84 15.90 15.93 -17.36
C SER A 84 16.94 15.13 -16.58
N LEU A 85 17.91 15.79 -15.93
CA LEU A 85 18.91 15.13 -15.09
C LEU A 85 18.33 14.70 -13.73
N THR A 86 17.36 15.43 -13.18
CA THR A 86 16.69 15.05 -11.92
C THR A 86 15.59 13.97 -12.12
N ALA A 87 15.02 13.88 -13.31
CA ALA A 87 13.99 12.87 -13.63
C ALA A 87 14.53 11.44 -13.74
N ASN A 88 15.84 11.22 -13.87
CA ASN A 88 16.45 9.90 -14.00
C ASN A 88 16.88 9.25 -12.68
N GLY A 89 16.72 9.92 -11.57
CA GLY A 89 16.91 9.35 -10.24
C GLY A 89 15.70 8.56 -9.77
N LYS A 90 15.26 7.53 -10.49
CA LYS A 90 14.35 6.52 -9.94
C LYS A 90 15.06 5.90 -8.74
N ARG A 91 14.91 6.51 -7.55
CA ARG A 91 15.29 5.91 -6.29
C ARG A 91 14.58 4.56 -6.25
N ARG A 92 15.33 3.49 -6.48
CA ARG A 92 14.82 2.13 -6.44
C ARG A 92 14.37 1.91 -5.00
N GLU A 93 13.07 2.12 -4.76
CA GLU A 93 12.46 1.90 -3.45
C GLU A 93 12.82 0.48 -3.02
N ARG A 94 13.58 0.39 -1.94
CA ARG A 94 13.88 -0.89 -1.29
C ARG A 94 12.64 -1.24 -0.47
N ARG A 95 11.64 -1.83 -1.12
CA ARG A 95 10.48 -2.36 -0.40
C ARG A 95 10.95 -3.37 0.62
N SER A 96 10.46 -3.25 1.85
CA SER A 96 10.66 -4.27 2.87
C SER A 96 9.96 -5.55 2.44
N VAL A 97 10.69 -6.65 2.42
CA VAL A 97 10.17 -7.98 2.07
C VAL A 97 10.22 -8.87 3.29
N VAL A 98 9.18 -9.66 3.49
CA VAL A 98 9.10 -10.68 4.53
C VAL A 98 8.95 -12.04 3.87
N LEU A 99 9.83 -12.98 4.23
CA LEU A 99 9.69 -14.40 3.94
C LEU A 99 8.84 -15.04 5.05
N ILE A 100 7.75 -15.69 4.65
CA ILE A 100 6.87 -16.50 5.51
C ILE A 100 7.14 -17.97 5.17
N GLU A 101 7.84 -18.67 6.04
CA GLU A 101 8.10 -20.12 5.92
C GLU A 101 6.94 -20.88 6.56
N THR A 102 6.26 -21.71 5.78
CA THR A 102 5.09 -22.48 6.28
C THR A 102 5.27 -23.97 6.04
N THR A 103 4.45 -24.79 6.71
CA THR A 103 4.41 -26.24 6.44
C THR A 103 3.90 -26.58 5.03
N ALA A 104 3.25 -25.63 4.34
CA ALA A 104 2.75 -25.82 2.97
C ALA A 104 3.72 -25.28 1.89
N GLY A 105 4.77 -24.54 2.30
CA GLY A 105 5.74 -23.89 1.43
C GLY A 105 6.02 -22.45 1.83
N ASN A 106 6.85 -21.77 1.04
CA ASN A 106 7.31 -20.41 1.34
C ASN A 106 6.50 -19.36 0.57
N ILE A 107 6.21 -18.26 1.23
CA ILE A 107 5.51 -17.09 0.65
C ILE A 107 6.38 -15.86 0.91
N ARG A 108 6.66 -15.06 -0.12
CA ARG A 108 7.31 -13.75 0.04
C ARG A 108 6.32 -12.64 -0.19
N VAL A 109 6.25 -11.71 0.77
CA VAL A 109 5.39 -10.54 0.71
C VAL A 109 6.23 -9.27 0.69
N ALA A 110 5.90 -8.34 -0.21
CA ALA A 110 6.47 -7.00 -0.21
C ALA A 110 5.49 -6.06 0.51
N LEU A 111 6.00 -5.27 1.46
CA LEU A 111 5.18 -4.35 2.23
C LEU A 111 5.11 -2.98 1.55
N SER A 112 3.98 -2.28 1.70
CA SER A 112 3.78 -0.94 1.14
C SER A 112 4.38 0.14 2.02
N ASP A 113 5.01 1.13 1.41
CA ASP A 113 5.47 2.34 2.09
C ASP A 113 4.34 3.34 2.34
N ASP A 114 3.20 3.18 1.66
CA ASP A 114 2.04 4.06 1.77
C ASP A 114 1.16 3.75 3.00
N THR A 115 1.43 2.63 3.69
CA THR A 115 0.80 2.23 4.96
C THR A 115 1.86 2.02 6.05
N PRO A 116 2.54 3.09 6.48
CA PRO A 116 3.73 3.00 7.34
C PRO A 116 3.44 2.43 8.73
N MET A 117 2.26 2.65 9.32
CA MET A 117 1.93 2.11 10.64
C MET A 117 1.80 0.58 10.57
N HIS A 118 1.04 0.05 9.61
CA HIS A 118 0.91 -1.40 9.42
C HIS A 118 2.24 -2.05 9.04
N ARG A 119 2.98 -1.46 8.07
CA ARG A 119 4.29 -1.94 7.67
C ARG A 119 5.25 -2.03 8.86
N ASN A 120 5.43 -0.95 9.60
CA ASN A 120 6.40 -0.90 10.70
C ASN A 120 6.00 -1.83 11.85
N ASN A 121 4.71 -1.94 12.15
CA ASN A 121 4.20 -2.88 13.14
C ASN A 121 4.46 -4.34 12.71
N PHE A 122 4.13 -4.69 11.47
CA PHE A 122 4.36 -6.05 10.96
C PHE A 122 5.84 -6.42 10.99
N LEU A 123 6.74 -5.53 10.53
CA LEU A 123 8.19 -5.73 10.59
C LEU A 123 8.69 -5.90 12.04
N ARG A 124 8.18 -5.13 12.98
CA ARG A 124 8.52 -5.24 14.40
C ARG A 124 8.13 -6.61 14.96
N LEU A 125 6.90 -7.06 14.70
CA LEU A 125 6.41 -8.36 15.17
C LEU A 125 7.19 -9.51 14.53
N VAL A 126 7.49 -9.43 13.22
CA VAL A 126 8.37 -10.40 12.53
C VAL A 126 9.75 -10.46 13.18
N SER A 127 10.38 -9.30 13.44
CA SER A 127 11.71 -9.23 14.06
C SER A 127 11.74 -9.81 15.47
N GLN A 128 10.61 -9.81 16.17
CA GLN A 128 10.44 -10.39 17.50
C GLN A 128 10.12 -11.88 17.49
N GLY A 129 10.00 -12.52 16.32
CA GLY A 129 9.54 -13.92 16.21
C GLY A 129 8.09 -14.11 16.67
N TYR A 130 7.29 -13.04 16.69
CA TYR A 130 5.92 -13.09 17.20
C TYR A 130 5.04 -14.08 16.45
N TYR A 131 5.25 -14.24 15.15
CA TYR A 131 4.47 -15.14 14.30
C TYR A 131 4.95 -16.58 14.27
N ASP A 132 6.15 -16.86 14.81
CA ASP A 132 6.74 -18.18 14.76
C ASP A 132 5.89 -19.20 15.55
N GLY A 133 5.49 -20.26 14.88
CA GLY A 133 4.61 -21.31 15.43
C GLY A 133 3.11 -20.99 15.41
N THR A 134 2.68 -19.80 14.93
CA THR A 134 1.25 -19.50 14.74
C THR A 134 0.67 -20.28 13.53
N LEU A 135 -0.64 -20.33 13.43
CA LEU A 135 -1.36 -21.04 12.37
C LEU A 135 -2.02 -20.06 11.39
N PHE A 136 -2.21 -20.51 10.15
CA PHE A 136 -3.31 -20.01 9.33
C PHE A 136 -4.59 -20.62 9.87
N HIS A 137 -5.18 -19.96 10.87
CA HIS A 137 -6.26 -20.50 11.70
C HIS A 137 -7.64 -20.39 11.06
N ARG A 138 -7.77 -19.57 9.99
CA ARG A 138 -9.02 -19.43 9.24
C ARG A 138 -8.73 -19.38 7.75
N VAL A 139 -9.32 -20.31 7.02
CA VAL A 139 -9.16 -20.47 5.58
C VAL A 139 -10.53 -20.64 4.94
N ILE A 140 -10.85 -19.75 3.99
CA ILE A 140 -12.08 -19.84 3.23
C ILE A 140 -11.73 -19.93 1.75
N GLU A 141 -12.15 -21.02 1.12
CA GLU A 141 -11.93 -21.26 -0.29
C GLU A 141 -12.50 -20.12 -1.15
N ASN A 142 -11.76 -19.72 -2.18
CA ASN A 142 -12.10 -18.60 -3.07
C ASN A 142 -12.27 -17.25 -2.37
N PHE A 143 -11.73 -17.10 -1.16
CA PHE A 143 -11.77 -15.85 -0.40
C PHE A 143 -10.39 -15.43 0.13
N MET A 144 -9.88 -16.04 1.21
CA MET A 144 -8.62 -15.65 1.83
C MET A 144 -8.05 -16.74 2.75
N ILE A 145 -6.78 -16.57 3.12
CA ILE A 145 -6.14 -17.29 4.23
C ILE A 145 -5.77 -16.28 5.32
N GLN A 146 -6.15 -16.54 6.56
CA GLN A 146 -5.94 -15.63 7.71
C GLN A 146 -5.08 -16.29 8.77
N GLY A 147 -4.11 -15.53 9.29
CA GLY A 147 -3.19 -15.93 10.34
C GLY A 147 -2.90 -14.79 11.31
N GLY A 148 -1.91 -14.99 12.19
CA GLY A 148 -1.40 -13.96 13.10
C GLY A 148 -2.07 -13.92 14.48
N ASP A 149 -2.94 -14.87 14.79
CA ASP A 149 -3.48 -15.08 16.15
C ASP A 149 -2.42 -15.71 17.05
N PRO A 150 -1.93 -15.04 18.11
CA PRO A 150 -0.95 -15.59 19.03
C PRO A 150 -1.46 -16.81 19.83
N LYS A 151 -2.79 -16.92 20.05
CA LYS A 151 -3.42 -18.06 20.73
C LYS A 151 -3.38 -19.33 19.88
N SER A 152 -3.09 -19.21 18.58
CA SER A 152 -2.99 -20.35 17.68
C SER A 152 -1.72 -21.18 17.89
N LYS A 153 -0.71 -20.66 18.63
CA LYS A 153 0.53 -21.39 18.91
C LYS A 153 0.24 -22.63 19.77
N GLY A 154 0.46 -23.80 19.19
CA GLY A 154 0.23 -25.07 19.89
C GLY A 154 -1.23 -25.35 20.27
N ALA A 155 -2.18 -24.67 19.67
CA ALA A 155 -3.61 -24.86 19.92
C ALA A 155 -4.05 -26.27 19.53
N ALA A 156 -4.75 -26.97 20.45
CA ALA A 156 -5.32 -28.28 20.15
C ALA A 156 -6.34 -28.23 19.01
N PRO A 157 -6.53 -29.31 18.25
CA PRO A 157 -7.58 -29.39 17.22
C PRO A 157 -8.97 -29.06 17.80
N GLY A 158 -9.78 -28.35 17.02
CA GLY A 158 -11.15 -27.97 17.39
C GLY A 158 -11.29 -26.77 18.32
N ILE A 159 -10.20 -26.21 18.84
CA ILE A 159 -10.25 -24.94 19.58
C ILE A 159 -10.58 -23.81 18.62
N LEU A 160 -11.56 -22.97 19.00
CA LEU A 160 -11.89 -21.73 18.30
C LEU A 160 -10.75 -20.73 18.43
N LEU A 161 -10.32 -20.17 17.33
CA LEU A 161 -9.23 -19.21 17.23
C LEU A 161 -9.71 -17.95 16.51
N GLY A 162 -8.90 -16.89 16.55
CA GLY A 162 -9.17 -15.63 15.86
C GLY A 162 -9.53 -14.47 16.78
N ASP A 163 -9.55 -14.69 18.11
CA ASP A 163 -9.77 -13.66 19.13
C ASP A 163 -8.47 -13.19 19.82
N GLY A 164 -7.32 -13.78 19.44
CA GLY A 164 -6.03 -13.41 20.01
C GLY A 164 -5.51 -12.08 19.44
N GLU A 165 -5.07 -11.19 20.33
CA GLU A 165 -4.57 -9.86 20.02
C GLU A 165 -3.30 -9.54 20.83
N PRO A 166 -2.41 -8.66 20.33
CA PRO A 166 -1.22 -8.23 21.06
C PRO A 166 -1.52 -7.16 22.12
N GLY A 167 -2.80 -6.82 22.35
CA GLY A 167 -3.24 -5.82 23.33
C GLY A 167 -3.32 -4.39 22.80
N TYR A 168 -3.22 -4.19 21.50
CA TYR A 168 -3.41 -2.89 20.83
C TYR A 168 -3.99 -3.10 19.43
N ARG A 169 -4.55 -2.02 18.87
CA ARG A 169 -5.05 -1.94 17.50
C ARG A 169 -4.27 -0.88 16.70
N ILE A 170 -4.40 -0.89 15.39
CA ILE A 170 -3.73 0.03 14.48
C ILE A 170 -4.80 0.84 13.74
N PRO A 171 -4.74 2.19 13.78
CA PRO A 171 -5.63 3.02 12.98
C PRO A 171 -5.62 2.65 11.50
N ALA A 172 -6.78 2.70 10.86
CA ALA A 172 -6.90 2.34 9.44
C ALA A 172 -6.04 3.23 8.54
N GLU A 173 -5.39 2.61 7.54
CA GLU A 173 -4.60 3.30 6.50
C GLU A 173 -5.13 2.90 5.12
N PHE A 174 -6.31 3.42 4.73
CA PHE A 174 -6.90 3.15 3.42
C PHE A 174 -6.26 4.04 2.36
N ASP A 175 -5.76 3.45 1.28
CA ASP A 175 -5.10 4.18 0.19
C ASP A 175 -5.64 3.78 -1.19
N LEU A 176 -6.96 3.94 -1.38
CA LEU A 176 -7.58 3.76 -2.70
C LEU A 176 -7.24 4.95 -3.64
N PRO A 177 -7.04 4.68 -4.92
CA PRO A 177 -7.18 3.42 -5.64
C PRO A 177 -5.87 2.63 -5.77
N PHE A 178 -4.86 2.88 -4.95
CA PHE A 178 -3.53 2.27 -5.09
C PHE A 178 -3.39 0.95 -4.34
N LEU A 179 -4.01 0.82 -3.18
CA LEU A 179 -4.03 -0.39 -2.36
C LEU A 179 -5.45 -0.90 -2.22
N TYR A 180 -5.73 -2.06 -2.83
CA TYR A 180 -7.04 -2.69 -2.87
C TYR A 180 -6.90 -4.22 -2.83
N HIS A 181 -8.00 -4.96 -2.74
CA HIS A 181 -7.98 -6.39 -2.43
C HIS A 181 -7.89 -7.29 -3.67
N TRP A 182 -6.87 -7.10 -4.52
CA TRP A 182 -6.59 -8.04 -5.62
C TRP A 182 -6.07 -9.38 -5.09
N ARG A 183 -6.07 -10.42 -5.93
CA ARG A 183 -5.48 -11.70 -5.57
C ARG A 183 -4.01 -11.58 -5.27
N GLY A 184 -3.61 -11.96 -4.03
CA GLY A 184 -2.26 -11.81 -3.51
C GLY A 184 -2.06 -10.56 -2.65
N ALA A 185 -3.07 -9.70 -2.46
CA ALA A 185 -2.98 -8.60 -1.52
C ALA A 185 -2.83 -9.12 -0.08
N LEU A 186 -1.95 -8.48 0.71
CA LEU A 186 -1.78 -8.70 2.14
C LEU A 186 -2.52 -7.58 2.88
N ALA A 187 -3.48 -7.95 3.72
CA ALA A 187 -4.33 -7.00 4.43
C ALA A 187 -4.45 -7.34 5.91
N ALA A 188 -4.76 -6.33 6.72
CA ALA A 188 -4.96 -6.49 8.16
C ALA A 188 -6.40 -6.92 8.46
N ALA A 189 -6.56 -7.92 9.34
CA ALA A 189 -7.86 -8.30 9.87
C ALA A 189 -8.38 -7.24 10.84
N ARG A 190 -9.67 -7.23 11.10
CA ARG A 190 -10.33 -6.39 12.10
C ARG A 190 -11.68 -6.97 12.52
N GLU A 191 -12.18 -6.50 13.65
CA GLU A 191 -13.56 -6.74 14.05
C GLU A 191 -14.58 -6.04 13.16
N SER A 192 -15.85 -6.46 13.22
CA SER A 192 -16.97 -5.87 12.48
C SER A 192 -17.21 -4.40 12.85
N ASP A 193 -17.86 -3.64 11.97
CA ASP A 193 -18.21 -2.22 12.21
C ASP A 193 -19.08 -2.03 13.47
N GLU A 194 -19.82 -3.06 13.91
CA GLU A 194 -20.63 -3.03 15.12
C GLU A 194 -19.78 -2.92 16.40
N HIS A 195 -18.63 -3.61 16.45
CA HIS A 195 -17.73 -3.62 17.59
C HIS A 195 -16.52 -2.69 17.41
N ASN A 196 -16.32 -2.19 16.19
CA ASN A 196 -15.17 -1.40 15.80
C ASN A 196 -15.56 -0.37 14.72
N PRO A 197 -16.34 0.66 15.07
CA PRO A 197 -16.81 1.68 14.14
C PRO A 197 -15.67 2.51 13.53
N GLU A 198 -14.55 2.65 14.22
CA GLU A 198 -13.35 3.34 13.75
C GLU A 198 -12.56 2.51 12.72
N ARG A 199 -12.94 1.24 12.50
CA ARG A 199 -12.29 0.30 11.57
C ARG A 199 -10.81 0.12 11.82
N GLU A 200 -10.39 0.21 13.07
CA GLU A 200 -9.03 -0.08 13.46
C GLU A 200 -8.67 -1.53 13.14
N SER A 201 -7.46 -1.75 12.67
CA SER A 201 -6.96 -3.08 12.36
C SER A 201 -6.50 -3.81 13.63
N SER A 202 -6.59 -5.13 13.62
CA SER A 202 -5.89 -5.98 14.58
C SER A 202 -4.40 -5.65 14.62
N GLY A 203 -3.82 -5.66 15.82
CA GLY A 203 -2.39 -5.42 15.99
C GLY A 203 -1.52 -6.53 15.43
N SER A 204 -2.05 -7.75 15.18
CA SER A 204 -1.25 -8.87 14.68
C SER A 204 -1.91 -9.70 13.59
N GLN A 205 -3.25 -9.79 13.54
CA GLN A 205 -3.91 -10.66 12.58
C GLN A 205 -3.93 -10.05 11.17
N PHE A 206 -3.59 -10.86 10.20
CA PHE A 206 -3.53 -10.51 8.78
C PHE A 206 -4.16 -11.60 7.92
N TYR A 207 -4.49 -11.26 6.69
CA TYR A 207 -4.93 -12.22 5.70
C TYR A 207 -4.30 -11.96 4.33
N ILE A 208 -4.17 -13.02 3.54
CA ILE A 208 -3.74 -12.96 2.14
C ILE A 208 -4.95 -13.29 1.28
N VAL A 209 -5.29 -12.38 0.39
CA VAL A 209 -6.44 -12.50 -0.50
C VAL A 209 -6.19 -13.55 -1.57
N TRP A 210 -7.14 -14.47 -1.74
CA TRP A 210 -7.22 -15.30 -2.93
C TRP A 210 -8.32 -14.79 -3.87
N GLY A 211 -9.56 -14.75 -3.39
CA GLY A 211 -10.71 -14.30 -4.14
C GLY A 211 -10.99 -15.14 -5.38
N LYS A 212 -12.14 -14.95 -5.98
CA LYS A 212 -12.48 -15.50 -7.29
C LYS A 212 -12.30 -14.45 -8.39
N LYS A 213 -12.16 -14.89 -9.64
CA LYS A 213 -12.31 -13.99 -10.79
C LYS A 213 -13.74 -13.45 -10.83
N GLN A 214 -13.87 -12.14 -10.97
CA GLN A 214 -15.19 -11.49 -10.97
C GLN A 214 -15.76 -11.45 -12.37
N THR A 215 -17.06 -11.70 -12.50
CA THR A 215 -17.79 -11.43 -13.74
C THR A 215 -18.23 -9.97 -13.81
N ALA A 216 -18.60 -9.48 -14.99
CA ALA A 216 -19.17 -8.15 -15.12
C ALA A 216 -20.44 -7.94 -14.26
N SER A 217 -21.20 -9.02 -14.02
CA SER A 217 -22.36 -8.97 -13.11
C SER A 217 -21.95 -8.84 -11.66
N ASP A 218 -20.91 -9.59 -11.23
CA ASP A 218 -20.39 -9.49 -9.87
C ASP A 218 -19.86 -8.08 -9.60
N ILE A 219 -19.08 -7.51 -10.53
CA ILE A 219 -18.55 -6.14 -10.42
C ILE A 219 -19.68 -5.14 -10.26
N ARG A 220 -20.73 -5.18 -11.08
CA ARG A 220 -21.86 -4.25 -10.94
C ARG A 220 -22.54 -4.31 -9.57
N LYS A 221 -22.71 -5.53 -9.00
CA LYS A 221 -23.26 -5.69 -7.65
C LYS A 221 -22.38 -5.05 -6.60
N VAL A 222 -21.07 -5.29 -6.69
CA VAL A 222 -20.10 -4.73 -5.76
C VAL A 222 -19.99 -3.20 -5.90
N GLU A 223 -19.99 -2.67 -7.11
CA GLU A 223 -19.99 -1.21 -7.34
C GLU A 223 -21.20 -0.52 -6.70
N ASN A 224 -22.38 -1.13 -6.80
CA ASN A 224 -23.57 -0.57 -6.15
C ASN A 224 -23.42 -0.52 -4.63
N MET A 225 -22.96 -1.63 -4.03
CA MET A 225 -22.73 -1.71 -2.58
C MET A 225 -21.63 -0.71 -2.11
N LEU A 226 -20.54 -0.60 -2.85
CA LEU A 226 -19.44 0.31 -2.51
C LEU A 226 -19.81 1.78 -2.71
N ARG A 227 -20.67 2.08 -3.69
CA ARG A 227 -21.19 3.44 -3.93
C ARG A 227 -21.97 3.99 -2.75
N GLU A 228 -22.76 3.17 -2.07
CA GLU A 228 -23.46 3.54 -0.83
C GLU A 228 -22.49 3.96 0.28
N LYS A 229 -21.26 3.42 0.24
CA LYS A 229 -20.16 3.77 1.17
C LYS A 229 -19.25 4.89 0.64
N GLY A 230 -19.58 5.52 -0.48
CA GLY A 230 -18.78 6.57 -1.11
C GLY A 230 -17.50 6.07 -1.80
N ILE A 231 -17.39 4.76 -2.04
CA ILE A 231 -16.21 4.13 -2.66
C ILE A 231 -16.50 3.86 -4.14
N LYS A 232 -15.54 4.22 -5.01
CA LYS A 232 -15.64 4.03 -6.45
C LYS A 232 -14.48 3.16 -6.94
N LEU A 233 -14.80 2.09 -7.69
CA LEU A 233 -13.79 1.30 -8.40
C LEU A 233 -13.32 2.04 -9.66
N THR A 234 -12.01 2.00 -9.92
CA THR A 234 -11.44 2.48 -11.18
C THR A 234 -11.49 1.38 -12.24
N SER A 235 -11.39 1.76 -13.53
CA SER A 235 -11.32 0.78 -14.62
C SER A 235 -10.17 -0.21 -14.42
N HIS A 236 -9.01 0.26 -13.94
CA HIS A 236 -7.86 -0.60 -13.65
C HIS A 236 -8.17 -1.64 -12.56
N MET A 237 -8.82 -1.24 -11.46
CA MET A 237 -9.23 -2.19 -10.39
C MET A 237 -10.21 -3.22 -10.95
N ILE A 238 -11.18 -2.81 -11.77
CA ILE A 238 -12.14 -3.71 -12.41
C ILE A 238 -11.43 -4.74 -13.30
N ASP A 239 -10.51 -4.29 -14.16
CA ASP A 239 -9.74 -5.17 -15.04
C ASP A 239 -8.92 -6.20 -14.25
N GLU A 240 -8.30 -5.79 -13.14
CA GLU A 240 -7.56 -6.70 -12.25
C GLU A 240 -8.50 -7.74 -11.60
N TYR A 241 -9.66 -7.33 -11.10
CA TYR A 241 -10.62 -8.25 -10.49
C TYR A 241 -11.20 -9.28 -11.48
N VAL A 242 -11.42 -8.86 -12.72
CA VAL A 242 -11.90 -9.74 -13.79
C VAL A 242 -10.80 -10.69 -14.24
N SER A 243 -9.59 -10.22 -14.43
CA SER A 243 -8.47 -11.01 -14.97
C SER A 243 -7.80 -11.90 -13.92
N ARG A 244 -7.52 -11.38 -12.75
CA ARG A 244 -6.74 -12.05 -11.70
C ARG A 244 -7.60 -12.55 -10.54
N GLY A 245 -8.68 -11.87 -10.22
CA GLY A 245 -9.54 -12.13 -9.07
C GLY A 245 -9.21 -11.25 -7.87
N GLY A 246 -9.94 -11.48 -6.80
CA GLY A 246 -9.84 -10.72 -5.56
C GLY A 246 -11.18 -10.56 -4.85
N THR A 247 -11.20 -9.66 -3.86
CA THR A 247 -12.36 -9.46 -2.98
C THR A 247 -12.76 -7.98 -2.91
N PRO A 248 -13.28 -7.42 -4.03
CA PRO A 248 -13.53 -5.97 -4.14
C PRO A 248 -14.50 -5.41 -3.08
N HIS A 249 -15.35 -6.24 -2.51
CA HIS A 249 -16.28 -5.84 -1.45
C HIS A 249 -15.61 -5.39 -0.15
N LEU A 250 -14.30 -5.68 0.03
CA LEU A 250 -13.52 -5.25 1.19
C LEU A 250 -12.80 -3.92 0.98
N ASP A 251 -12.80 -3.38 -0.25
CA ASP A 251 -12.08 -2.15 -0.59
C ASP A 251 -12.56 -0.95 0.25
N GLY A 252 -11.58 -0.19 0.77
CA GLY A 252 -11.85 0.97 1.62
C GLY A 252 -12.44 0.64 2.99
N GLN A 253 -12.46 -0.64 3.37
CA GLN A 253 -12.98 -1.10 4.66
C GLN A 253 -11.95 -1.85 5.49
N TYR A 254 -10.91 -2.38 4.86
CA TYR A 254 -9.77 -3.04 5.47
C TYR A 254 -8.47 -2.48 4.89
N THR A 255 -7.43 -2.38 5.70
CA THR A 255 -6.13 -1.86 5.25
C THR A 255 -5.35 -2.93 4.51
N VAL A 256 -5.09 -2.70 3.23
CA VAL A 256 -4.11 -3.45 2.44
C VAL A 256 -2.75 -2.81 2.66
N PHE A 257 -1.76 -3.57 3.12
CA PHE A 257 -0.44 -3.04 3.46
C PHE A 257 0.72 -3.77 2.78
N GLY A 258 0.42 -4.68 1.84
CA GLY A 258 1.43 -5.40 1.07
C GLY A 258 0.84 -6.30 0.00
N GLU A 259 1.71 -7.06 -0.63
CA GLU A 259 1.36 -8.01 -1.69
C GLU A 259 2.30 -9.22 -1.70
N VAL A 260 1.78 -10.36 -2.13
CA VAL A 260 2.59 -11.55 -2.42
C VAL A 260 3.38 -11.33 -3.72
N ILE A 261 4.69 -11.43 -3.63
CA ILE A 261 5.62 -11.31 -4.77
C ILE A 261 6.15 -12.65 -5.24
N GLU A 262 6.18 -13.68 -4.37
CA GLU A 262 6.55 -15.05 -4.68
C GLU A 262 5.74 -16.01 -3.79
N GLY A 263 5.41 -17.21 -4.28
CA GLY A 263 4.67 -18.22 -3.51
C GLY A 263 3.15 -18.07 -3.56
N LEU A 264 2.60 -17.38 -4.57
CA LEU A 264 1.14 -17.28 -4.74
C LEU A 264 0.50 -18.67 -4.95
N GLU A 265 1.22 -19.62 -5.55
CA GLU A 265 0.79 -21.00 -5.69
C GLU A 265 0.69 -21.73 -4.33
N VAL A 266 1.51 -21.32 -3.34
CA VAL A 266 1.41 -21.84 -1.96
C VAL A 266 0.13 -21.30 -1.30
N VAL A 267 -0.17 -20.02 -1.47
CA VAL A 267 -1.47 -19.45 -1.04
C VAL A 267 -2.62 -20.21 -1.67
N GLY A 268 -2.52 -20.54 -2.98
CA GLY A 268 -3.50 -21.33 -3.70
C GLY A 268 -3.68 -22.76 -3.13
N LYS A 269 -2.61 -23.41 -2.68
CA LYS A 269 -2.69 -24.70 -2.00
C LYS A 269 -3.38 -24.57 -0.64
N ILE A 270 -3.00 -23.58 0.15
CA ILE A 270 -3.55 -23.37 1.50
C ILE A 270 -5.04 -23.07 1.42
N GLN A 271 -5.48 -22.16 0.53
CA GLN A 271 -6.89 -21.78 0.44
C GLN A 271 -7.82 -22.92 -0.01
N GLY A 272 -7.28 -23.97 -0.61
CA GLY A 272 -8.03 -25.15 -1.07
C GLY A 272 -8.04 -26.34 -0.10
N VAL A 273 -7.47 -26.21 1.11
CA VAL A 273 -7.47 -27.31 2.09
C VAL A 273 -8.87 -27.50 2.70
N LYS A 274 -9.13 -28.71 3.19
CA LYS A 274 -10.36 -28.98 3.94
C LYS A 274 -10.34 -28.28 5.30
N THR A 275 -11.45 -27.67 5.65
CA THR A 275 -11.63 -26.94 6.92
C THR A 275 -12.74 -27.57 7.76
N ASP A 276 -12.75 -27.26 9.04
CA ASP A 276 -13.82 -27.59 9.97
C ASP A 276 -14.97 -26.55 9.86
N LYS A 277 -15.97 -26.70 10.74
CA LYS A 277 -17.14 -25.79 10.80
C LYS A 277 -16.80 -24.33 11.16
N ASN A 278 -15.60 -24.08 11.63
CA ASN A 278 -15.10 -22.77 12.04
C ASN A 278 -14.08 -22.22 11.01
N ASP A 279 -14.04 -22.76 9.80
CA ASP A 279 -13.08 -22.43 8.74
C ASP A 279 -11.60 -22.73 9.12
N ARG A 280 -11.32 -23.48 10.20
CA ARG A 280 -9.95 -23.88 10.56
C ARG A 280 -9.55 -25.10 9.71
N PRO A 281 -8.34 -25.08 9.09
CA PRO A 281 -7.82 -26.27 8.41
C PRO A 281 -7.85 -27.51 9.31
N ILE A 282 -8.35 -28.65 8.80
CA ILE A 282 -8.37 -29.92 9.53
C ILE A 282 -6.94 -30.37 9.84
N GLU A 283 -6.04 -30.19 8.88
CA GLU A 283 -4.60 -30.33 9.06
C GLU A 283 -4.00 -28.92 9.19
N ASP A 284 -3.50 -28.61 10.39
CA ASP A 284 -2.99 -27.26 10.70
C ASP A 284 -1.87 -26.83 9.76
N ILE A 285 -2.01 -25.67 9.15
CA ILE A 285 -0.98 -25.00 8.39
C ILE A 285 -0.23 -24.04 9.30
N LYS A 286 0.99 -24.41 9.67
CA LYS A 286 1.82 -23.67 10.63
C LYS A 286 2.76 -22.68 9.90
N VAL A 287 2.86 -21.48 10.43
CA VAL A 287 3.97 -20.56 10.17
C VAL A 287 5.17 -21.06 10.96
N ILE A 288 6.18 -21.59 10.27
CA ILE A 288 7.41 -22.10 10.90
C ILE A 288 8.21 -20.92 11.43
N ARG A 289 8.41 -19.90 10.59
CA ARG A 289 9.14 -18.68 10.90
C ARG A 289 8.82 -17.59 9.90
N MET A 290 8.93 -16.33 10.34
CA MET A 290 8.95 -15.17 9.45
C MET A 290 10.28 -14.42 9.58
N THR A 291 10.85 -13.98 8.44
CA THR A 291 12.12 -13.25 8.38
C THR A 291 12.01 -12.02 7.50
N VAL A 292 12.60 -10.91 7.96
CA VAL A 292 12.73 -9.70 7.13
C VAL A 292 13.89 -9.89 6.17
N GLU A 293 13.61 -9.83 4.86
CA GLU A 293 14.62 -9.90 3.81
C GLU A 293 14.88 -8.49 3.25
N GLN A 294 16.16 -8.14 3.09
CA GLN A 294 16.53 -6.98 2.29
C GLN A 294 16.65 -7.43 0.83
N LEU A 295 15.82 -6.91 -0.07
CA LEU A 295 16.00 -7.17 -1.49
C LEU A 295 17.40 -6.71 -1.92
N SER A 296 18.30 -7.67 -2.14
CA SER A 296 19.59 -7.38 -2.75
C SER A 296 19.34 -6.85 -4.17
N SER A 297 20.08 -5.82 -4.58
CA SER A 297 19.95 -5.17 -5.89
C SER A 297 20.20 -6.07 -7.11
N LYS A 298 20.38 -7.39 -6.92
CA LYS A 298 20.73 -8.38 -7.95
C LYS A 298 19.58 -9.28 -8.42
N ALA A 299 18.35 -9.16 -7.89
CA ALA A 299 17.24 -9.93 -8.41
C ALA A 299 16.88 -9.43 -9.83
N LYS A 300 17.29 -10.16 -10.86
CA LYS A 300 16.88 -9.93 -12.25
C LYS A 300 15.37 -10.03 -12.35
N ARG A 301 14.73 -8.96 -12.84
CA ARG A 301 13.32 -9.03 -13.27
C ARG A 301 13.19 -10.17 -14.29
N PRO A 302 12.15 -11.01 -14.20
CA PRO A 302 11.78 -11.83 -15.33
C PRO A 302 11.50 -10.92 -16.51
N THR A 303 12.23 -11.12 -17.60
CA THR A 303 12.03 -10.37 -18.85
C THR A 303 10.62 -10.63 -19.35
N ARG A 304 9.80 -9.61 -19.37
CA ARG A 304 8.51 -9.59 -20.05
C ARG A 304 8.82 -9.81 -21.56
N ARG A 305 8.69 -11.03 -22.05
CA ARG A 305 8.66 -11.29 -23.48
C ARG A 305 7.39 -10.67 -24.02
N ALA A 306 7.55 -9.63 -24.82
CA ALA A 306 6.50 -9.14 -25.71
C ALA A 306 6.11 -10.26 -26.69
N ARG A 307 4.85 -10.57 -26.75
CA ARG A 307 4.15 -11.17 -27.88
C ARG A 307 2.78 -10.52 -27.96
#